data_2eb3c7f04dd406d4f90a1874a7592880
#
_entry.id   2eb3c7f04dd406d4f90a1874a7592880
#
_cell.length_a   1.000
_cell.length_b   1.000
_cell.length_c   1.000
_cell.angle_alpha   90.00
_cell.angle_beta   90.00
_cell.angle_gamma   90.00
#
_symmetry.space_group_name_H-M   'P 1'
#
loop_
_entity.id
_entity.type
_entity.pdbx_description
1 polymer ?
#
loop_
_entity_poly.entity_id
_entity_poly.type
_entity_poly.pdbx_seq_one_letter_code
_entity_poly.pdbx_strand_id
1 'polypeptide(L)'
;MAKETRNAREFVEEFELEDGRRLYLIAEGRLVNLSSAEGHPASVMDMSFANQALAAEYVVENATSLERKVYPVPADIDNEIARLKLATMGIDLDTLSEEQAKYLASWDEGT
;
A
#
# COMPACT_ATOMS: atom_id res chain seq x y z
N MET A 1 3.94 35.27 -0.71
CA MET A 1 4.66 34.81 0.52
C MET A 1 3.69 34.73 1.67
N ALA A 2 3.98 33.94 2.70
CA ALA A 2 3.17 33.95 3.92
C ALA A 2 3.40 35.27 4.67
N LYS A 3 2.34 35.88 5.16
CA LYS A 3 2.36 37.09 5.98
C LYS A 3 2.69 36.74 7.43
N GLU A 4 2.16 35.62 7.91
CA GLU A 4 2.33 35.11 9.27
C GLU A 4 2.34 33.58 9.25
N THR A 5 3.08 32.98 10.20
CA THR A 5 3.16 31.53 10.39
C THR A 5 3.02 31.25 11.88
N ARG A 6 2.19 30.25 12.22
CA ARG A 6 2.01 29.81 13.62
C ARG A 6 1.74 28.29 13.69
N ASN A 7 2.03 27.70 14.82
CA ASN A 7 1.58 26.34 15.10
C ASN A 7 0.09 26.36 15.45
N ALA A 8 -0.75 25.80 14.57
CA ALA A 8 -2.19 25.68 14.79
C ALA A 8 -2.50 24.58 15.82
N ARG A 9 -1.75 23.47 15.77
CA ARG A 9 -1.72 22.36 16.76
C ARG A 9 -0.45 21.54 16.54
N GLU A 10 -0.23 20.53 17.36
CA GLU A 10 0.90 19.61 17.18
C GLU A 10 0.91 19.04 15.75
N PHE A 11 2.07 19.04 15.10
CA PHE A 11 2.33 18.64 13.72
C PHE A 11 1.57 19.42 12.64
N VAL A 12 0.95 20.57 12.94
CA VAL A 12 0.24 21.39 11.95
C VAL A 12 0.66 22.85 12.06
N GLU A 13 1.34 23.33 11.02
CA GLU A 13 1.67 24.75 10.85
C GLU A 13 0.62 25.45 9.97
N GLU A 14 0.16 26.60 10.41
CA GLU A 14 -0.72 27.48 9.67
C GLU A 14 0.07 28.63 9.04
N PHE A 15 -0.16 28.86 7.78
CA PHE A 15 0.40 29.98 6.99
C PHE A 15 -0.74 30.89 6.56
N GLU A 16 -0.76 32.13 7.05
CA GLU A 16 -1.67 33.16 6.55
C GLU A 16 -1.03 33.87 5.36
N LEU A 17 -1.71 33.87 4.22
CA LEU A 17 -1.25 34.56 3.01
C LEU A 17 -1.66 36.02 3.02
N GLU A 18 -1.03 36.83 2.15
CA GLU A 18 -1.31 38.27 2.03
C GLU A 18 -2.76 38.58 1.65
N ASP A 19 -3.42 37.66 0.95
CA ASP A 19 -4.83 37.76 0.54
C ASP A 19 -5.83 37.25 1.59
N GLY A 20 -5.34 36.87 2.80
CA GLY A 20 -6.14 36.38 3.91
C GLY A 20 -6.48 34.90 3.87
N ARG A 21 -6.06 34.15 2.84
CA ARG A 21 -6.21 32.67 2.82
C ARG A 21 -5.29 32.03 3.83
N ARG A 22 -5.71 30.88 4.37
CA ARG A 22 -4.92 30.09 5.30
C ARG A 22 -4.60 28.72 4.69
N LEU A 23 -3.34 28.33 4.75
CA LEU A 23 -2.84 27.03 4.37
C LEU A 23 -2.36 26.30 5.63
N TYR A 24 -2.60 25.00 5.68
CA TYR A 24 -2.16 24.16 6.80
C TYR A 24 -1.19 23.12 6.27
N LEU A 25 0.04 23.16 6.78
CA LEU A 25 1.08 22.19 6.46
C LEU A 25 1.15 21.14 7.57
N ILE A 26 0.94 19.89 7.22
CA ILE A 26 0.99 18.78 8.16
C ILE A 26 2.38 18.15 8.13
N ALA A 27 2.93 17.86 9.30
CA ALA A 27 4.22 17.16 9.49
C ALA A 27 5.39 17.79 8.71
N GLU A 28 5.39 19.12 8.53
CA GLU A 28 6.43 19.84 7.75
C GLU A 28 6.58 19.30 6.30
N GLY A 29 5.53 18.73 5.72
CA GLY A 29 5.55 18.11 4.40
C GLY A 29 6.18 16.71 4.35
N ARG A 30 6.48 16.11 5.50
CA ARG A 30 6.99 14.73 5.60
C ARG A 30 5.85 13.70 5.48
N LEU A 31 6.21 12.42 5.44
CA LEU A 31 5.24 11.31 5.41
C LEU A 31 4.34 11.35 6.65
N VAL A 32 3.09 11.78 6.48
CA VAL A 32 2.15 12.08 7.58
C VAL A 32 1.91 10.88 8.49
N ASN A 33 1.71 9.69 7.92
CA ASN A 33 1.46 8.46 8.67
C ASN A 33 2.61 8.03 9.58
N LEU A 34 3.85 8.44 9.27
CA LEU A 34 5.03 8.13 10.08
C LEU A 34 5.46 9.28 10.99
N SER A 35 5.20 10.53 10.57
CA SER A 35 5.70 11.72 11.27
C SER A 35 4.69 12.32 12.24
N SER A 36 3.40 12.09 12.03
CA SER A 36 2.31 12.67 12.84
C SER A 36 1.15 11.71 13.12
N ALA A 37 1.35 10.41 12.89
CA ALA A 37 0.40 9.35 13.19
C ALA A 37 1.14 8.08 13.63
N GLU A 38 0.40 7.04 14.01
CA GLU A 38 0.95 5.78 14.54
C GLU A 38 1.50 4.82 13.46
N GLY A 39 1.41 5.20 12.18
CA GLY A 39 1.79 4.35 11.06
C GLY A 39 0.73 3.31 10.71
N HIS A 40 1.14 2.22 10.08
CA HIS A 40 0.23 1.13 9.70
C HIS A 40 0.10 0.09 10.81
N PRO A 41 -1.09 -0.50 10.99
CA PRO A 41 -1.27 -1.59 11.95
C PRO A 41 -0.39 -2.80 11.63
N ALA A 42 0.06 -3.52 12.65
CA ALA A 42 0.86 -4.74 12.47
C ALA A 42 0.17 -5.78 11.58
N SER A 43 -1.17 -5.87 11.67
CA SER A 43 -1.98 -6.78 10.84
C SER A 43 -1.95 -6.48 9.33
N VAL A 44 -1.55 -5.28 8.93
CA VAL A 44 -1.33 -4.89 7.54
C VAL A 44 0.13 -5.07 7.15
N MET A 45 1.04 -4.69 8.07
CA MET A 45 2.48 -4.73 7.80
C MET A 45 3.04 -6.15 7.72
N ASP A 46 2.43 -7.14 8.36
CA ASP A 46 2.88 -8.53 8.28
C ASP A 46 2.81 -9.08 6.84
N MET A 47 1.79 -8.71 6.06
CA MET A 47 1.69 -9.08 4.65
C MET A 47 2.79 -8.40 3.80
N SER A 48 3.08 -7.13 4.09
CA SER A 48 4.16 -6.41 3.40
C SER A 48 5.52 -7.04 3.69
N PHE A 49 5.78 -7.43 4.93
CA PHE A 49 7.03 -8.10 5.29
C PHE A 49 7.13 -9.52 4.73
N ALA A 50 6.03 -10.26 4.69
CA ALA A 50 5.99 -11.57 4.04
C ALA A 50 6.32 -11.46 2.54
N ASN A 51 5.72 -10.48 1.84
CA ASN A 51 6.04 -10.18 0.44
C ASN A 51 7.52 -9.84 0.24
N GLN A 52 8.09 -9.01 1.09
CA GLN A 52 9.51 -8.66 1.02
C GLN A 52 10.41 -9.88 1.22
N ALA A 53 10.10 -10.74 2.20
CA ALA A 53 10.88 -11.94 2.49
C ALA A 53 10.86 -12.94 1.32
N LEU A 54 9.66 -13.27 0.83
CA LEU A 54 9.52 -14.23 -0.28
C LEU A 54 10.01 -13.66 -1.62
N ALA A 55 9.89 -12.35 -1.83
CA ALA A 55 10.48 -11.70 -3.00
C ALA A 55 12.02 -11.74 -2.95
N ALA A 56 12.62 -11.59 -1.77
CA ALA A 56 14.07 -11.73 -1.61
C ALA A 56 14.54 -13.17 -1.88
N GLU A 57 13.82 -14.17 -1.37
CA GLU A 57 14.06 -15.59 -1.65
C GLU A 57 13.97 -15.86 -3.15
N TYR A 58 12.89 -15.42 -3.80
CA TYR A 58 12.70 -15.54 -5.25
C TYR A 58 13.87 -14.95 -6.06
N VAL A 59 14.34 -13.76 -5.68
CA VAL A 59 15.49 -13.12 -6.36
C VAL A 59 16.76 -13.94 -6.18
N VAL A 60 17.03 -14.48 -5.01
CA VAL A 60 18.21 -15.31 -4.75
C VAL A 60 18.15 -16.60 -5.57
N GLU A 61 17.02 -17.28 -5.58
CA GLU A 61 16.83 -18.54 -6.30
C GLU A 61 16.92 -18.36 -7.82
N ASN A 62 16.45 -17.22 -8.33
CA ASN A 62 16.38 -16.94 -9.77
C ASN A 62 17.47 -15.98 -10.26
N ALA A 63 18.47 -15.67 -9.45
CA ALA A 63 19.47 -14.64 -9.72
C ALA A 63 20.18 -14.81 -11.08
N THR A 64 20.38 -16.04 -11.54
CA THR A 64 21.06 -16.35 -12.81
C THR A 64 20.18 -16.17 -14.04
N SER A 65 18.87 -16.15 -13.88
CA SER A 65 17.88 -16.04 -14.96
C SER A 65 17.25 -14.65 -15.05
N LEU A 66 17.35 -13.85 -13.98
CA LEU A 66 16.80 -12.51 -13.94
C LEU A 66 17.68 -11.51 -14.69
N GLU A 67 17.05 -10.73 -15.55
CA GLU A 67 17.69 -9.61 -16.25
C GLU A 67 17.69 -8.35 -15.37
N ARG A 68 18.48 -7.35 -15.75
CA ARG A 68 18.53 -6.04 -15.06
C ARG A 68 17.33 -5.18 -15.42
N LYS A 69 16.16 -5.53 -14.87
CA LYS A 69 14.89 -4.78 -15.03
C LYS A 69 14.03 -4.88 -13.78
N VAL A 70 12.96 -4.08 -13.73
CA VAL A 70 11.94 -4.20 -12.69
C VAL A 70 11.03 -5.38 -13.01
N TYR A 71 10.80 -6.22 -12.01
CA TYR A 71 9.86 -7.34 -12.07
C TYR A 71 8.71 -7.09 -11.08
N PRO A 72 7.48 -7.40 -11.44
CA PRO A 72 6.42 -7.52 -10.44
C PRO A 72 6.71 -8.72 -9.53
N VAL A 73 6.21 -8.69 -8.31
CA VAL A 73 6.20 -9.90 -7.46
C VAL A 73 5.39 -10.99 -8.18
N PRO A 74 5.90 -12.22 -8.25
CA PRO A 74 5.14 -13.32 -8.86
C PRO A 74 3.76 -13.48 -8.21
N ALA A 75 2.73 -13.65 -9.04
CA ALA A 75 1.34 -13.70 -8.58
C ALA A 75 1.05 -14.89 -7.65
N ASP A 76 1.76 -15.99 -7.80
CA ASP A 76 1.66 -17.16 -6.93
C ASP A 76 2.15 -16.84 -5.50
N ILE A 77 3.24 -16.08 -5.37
CA ILE A 77 3.74 -15.62 -4.06
C ILE A 77 2.71 -14.69 -3.41
N ASP A 78 2.22 -13.70 -4.13
CA ASP A 78 1.27 -12.70 -3.60
C ASP A 78 -0.05 -13.37 -3.20
N ASN A 79 -0.58 -14.25 -4.03
CA ASN A 79 -1.79 -15.01 -3.73
C ASN A 79 -1.63 -15.95 -2.53
N GLU A 80 -0.48 -16.61 -2.37
CA GLU A 80 -0.23 -17.48 -1.23
C GLU A 80 -0.17 -16.70 0.09
N ILE A 81 0.44 -15.53 0.10
CA ILE A 81 0.46 -14.63 1.26
C ILE A 81 -0.96 -14.21 1.63
N ALA A 82 -1.77 -13.80 0.65
CA ALA A 82 -3.16 -13.42 0.86
C ALA A 82 -3.98 -14.61 1.42
N ARG A 83 -3.82 -15.80 0.84
CA ARG A 83 -4.48 -17.03 1.31
C ARG A 83 -4.11 -17.36 2.75
N LEU A 84 -2.82 -17.34 3.08
CA LEU A 84 -2.34 -17.60 4.43
C LEU A 84 -2.88 -16.58 5.43
N LYS A 85 -2.89 -15.31 5.07
CA LYS A 85 -3.43 -14.25 5.92
C LYS A 85 -4.90 -14.47 6.23
N LEU A 86 -5.72 -14.74 5.23
CA LEU A 86 -7.14 -14.99 5.41
C LEU A 86 -7.38 -16.25 6.25
N ALA A 87 -6.61 -17.32 6.01
CA ALA A 87 -6.70 -18.53 6.81
C ALA A 87 -6.40 -18.27 8.30
N THR A 88 -5.42 -17.41 8.62
CA THR A 88 -5.15 -17.04 10.04
C THR A 88 -6.28 -16.24 10.68
N MET A 89 -7.12 -15.61 9.87
CA MET A 89 -8.29 -14.86 10.32
C MET A 89 -9.57 -15.72 10.35
N GLY A 90 -9.49 -17.00 9.98
CA GLY A 90 -10.62 -17.91 9.86
C GLY A 90 -11.53 -17.58 8.68
N ILE A 91 -11.00 -16.97 7.64
CA ILE A 91 -11.72 -16.59 6.42
C ILE A 91 -11.28 -17.52 5.29
N ASP A 92 -12.23 -18.18 4.67
CA ASP A 92 -12.01 -18.99 3.48
C ASP A 92 -12.25 -18.15 2.22
N LEU A 93 -11.42 -18.38 1.19
CA LEU A 93 -11.59 -17.77 -0.12
C LEU A 93 -12.48 -18.69 -0.98
N ASP A 94 -13.50 -18.12 -1.58
CA ASP A 94 -14.27 -18.79 -2.60
C ASP A 94 -13.42 -19.11 -3.83
N THR A 95 -13.64 -20.28 -4.40
CA THR A 95 -13.06 -20.62 -5.69
C THR A 95 -14.06 -20.26 -6.78
N LEU A 96 -13.65 -19.40 -7.69
CA LEU A 96 -14.49 -19.03 -8.84
C LEU A 96 -14.80 -20.25 -9.69
N SER A 97 -16.08 -20.41 -10.08
CA SER A 97 -16.43 -21.35 -11.13
C SER A 97 -15.86 -20.90 -12.49
N GLU A 98 -15.76 -21.83 -13.44
CA GLU A 98 -15.29 -21.47 -14.79
C GLU A 98 -16.16 -20.38 -15.44
N GLU A 99 -17.47 -20.39 -15.17
CA GLU A 99 -18.40 -19.38 -15.65
C GLU A 99 -18.15 -18.01 -15.03
N GLN A 100 -17.94 -17.96 -13.71
CA GLN A 100 -17.58 -16.72 -13.00
C GLN A 100 -16.25 -16.14 -13.47
N ALA A 101 -15.23 -16.99 -13.64
CA ALA A 101 -13.92 -16.56 -14.14
C ALA A 101 -14.03 -15.99 -15.56
N LYS A 102 -14.82 -16.65 -16.44
CA LYS A 102 -15.09 -16.16 -17.78
C LYS A 102 -15.84 -14.83 -17.79
N TYR A 103 -16.87 -14.69 -16.95
CA TYR A 103 -17.61 -13.44 -16.78
C TYR A 103 -16.70 -12.28 -16.37
N LEU A 104 -15.86 -12.46 -15.36
CA LEU A 104 -14.91 -11.43 -14.89
C LEU A 104 -13.84 -11.06 -15.92
N ALA A 105 -13.51 -11.97 -16.83
CA ALA A 105 -12.55 -11.72 -17.91
C ALA A 105 -13.18 -11.14 -19.18
N SER A 106 -14.52 -11.10 -19.26
CA SER A 106 -15.24 -10.60 -20.43
C SER A 106 -15.53 -9.10 -20.30
N TRP A 107 -15.49 -8.37 -21.43
CA TRP A 107 -15.92 -6.98 -21.53
C TRP A 107 -17.40 -6.84 -21.92
N ASP A 108 -17.99 -7.91 -22.44
CA ASP A 108 -19.31 -7.88 -23.07
C ASP A 108 -20.46 -8.19 -22.08
N GLU A 109 -20.15 -8.73 -20.92
CA GLU A 109 -21.13 -9.13 -19.92
C GLU A 109 -20.87 -8.38 -18.61
N GLY A 110 -21.62 -7.34 -18.37
CA GLY A 110 -21.65 -6.64 -17.10
C GLY A 110 -21.60 -5.11 -17.26
N THR A 111 -22.68 -4.51 -17.06
CA THR A 111 -22.86 -3.06 -16.81
C THR A 111 -23.00 -2.81 -15.34
#